data_c2aadba2654e20f58b8c667516b403ee
#
_entry.id   c2aadba2654e20f58b8c667516b403ee
#
_cell.length_a   1.000
_cell.length_b   1.000
_cell.length_c   1.000
_cell.angle_alpha   90.00
_cell.angle_beta   90.00
_cell.angle_gamma   90.00
#
_symmetry.space_group_name_H-M   'P 1'
#
loop_
_entity.id
_entity.type
_entity.pdbx_description
1 polymer ?
#
loop_
_entity_poly.entity_id
_entity_poly.type
_entity_poly.pdbx_seq_one_letter_code
_entity_poly.pdbx_strand_id
1 'polypeptide(L)'
;MNGLAKLLGVKEFNQWQIHWLPDDPVMILSVLGLVIPLALWFFWTSLNRVSSRIRKLLLFSLRLGTFALLLLILFKPELEFRKSQSLKNSIAVLIDNSKSLSIKTKIVGDETSRIDLIKNTLEANAPYLENLGKVFNVDYYFFSDEINKVGAGAVKNGYRPHRPYTDLTLVFDELAAQYQGKSLQGVFLFSDGADLTEESGEISLNLAEQLKKLGSPVHAMQAGSNEGFKDLAIEAVSASDFGFVQQPIRISLTVFSSSLGNRNIPLVLKEGDRILVSKIIEVREDTKRFEVELE
;
A
#
# COMPACT_ATOMS: atom_id res chain seq x y z
N MET A 1 -27.53 -25.61 16.35
CA MET A 1 -27.72 -24.82 15.11
C MET A 1 -26.94 -25.34 13.91
N ASN A 2 -25.76 -25.95 14.05
CA ASN A 2 -25.02 -26.57 12.94
C ASN A 2 -25.78 -27.68 12.19
N GLY A 3 -26.78 -28.34 12.84
CA GLY A 3 -27.62 -29.38 12.22
C GLY A 3 -28.63 -28.83 11.19
N LEU A 4 -29.27 -27.70 11.49
CA LEU A 4 -30.25 -27.06 10.60
C LEU A 4 -29.57 -26.46 9.34
N ALA A 5 -28.42 -25.81 9.53
CA ALA A 5 -27.65 -25.27 8.40
C ALA A 5 -27.17 -26.38 7.45
N LYS A 6 -26.76 -27.53 8.01
CA LYS A 6 -26.35 -28.70 7.23
C LYS A 6 -27.51 -29.31 6.44
N LEU A 7 -28.72 -29.29 7.01
CA LEU A 7 -29.95 -29.77 6.38
C LEU A 7 -30.40 -28.85 5.22
N LEU A 8 -30.11 -27.53 5.34
CA LEU A 8 -30.38 -26.51 4.30
C LEU A 8 -29.25 -26.40 3.26
N GLY A 9 -28.21 -27.23 3.31
CA GLY A 9 -27.12 -27.25 2.34
C GLY A 9 -26.06 -26.13 2.53
N VAL A 10 -26.13 -25.38 3.65
CA VAL A 10 -25.16 -24.32 3.95
C VAL A 10 -23.93 -24.92 4.60
N LYS A 11 -22.79 -24.87 3.87
CA LYS A 11 -21.54 -25.52 4.32
C LYS A 11 -20.73 -24.70 5.32
N GLU A 12 -20.73 -23.36 5.16
CA GLU A 12 -19.92 -22.46 5.97
C GLU A 12 -20.64 -21.14 6.25
N PHE A 13 -20.84 -20.79 7.50
CA PHE A 13 -21.36 -19.47 7.92
C PHE A 13 -20.79 -19.12 9.29
N ASN A 14 -20.66 -17.83 9.59
CA ASN A 14 -20.23 -17.32 10.89
C ASN A 14 -21.24 -16.37 11.54
N GLN A 15 -22.22 -15.93 10.78
CA GLN A 15 -23.31 -15.10 11.24
C GLN A 15 -24.64 -15.63 10.69
N TRP A 16 -25.71 -15.50 11.46
CA TRP A 16 -27.07 -15.81 11.06
C TRP A 16 -28.00 -14.77 11.64
N GLN A 17 -29.02 -14.41 10.87
CA GLN A 17 -30.08 -13.48 11.28
C GLN A 17 -31.41 -14.02 10.81
N ILE A 18 -32.48 -13.69 11.58
CA ILE A 18 -33.85 -13.97 11.16
C ILE A 18 -34.47 -12.63 10.77
N HIS A 19 -34.85 -12.53 9.53
CA HIS A 19 -35.64 -11.42 9.02
C HIS A 19 -37.10 -11.81 8.98
N TRP A 20 -37.94 -10.90 9.41
CA TRP A 20 -39.38 -11.04 9.35
C TRP A 20 -39.93 -10.10 8.28
N LEU A 21 -40.77 -10.60 7.39
CA LEU A 21 -41.56 -9.74 6.51
C LEU A 21 -42.95 -9.55 7.17
N PRO A 22 -43.40 -8.30 7.40
CA PRO A 22 -42.82 -7.00 7.02
C PRO A 22 -41.71 -6.55 7.98
N ASP A 23 -40.79 -5.73 7.48
CA ASP A 23 -39.65 -5.17 8.26
C ASP A 23 -40.08 -4.14 9.32
N ASP A 24 -41.31 -3.66 9.25
CA ASP A 24 -41.83 -2.64 10.18
C ASP A 24 -42.36 -3.29 11.49
N PRO A 25 -41.67 -3.08 12.64
CA PRO A 25 -42.07 -3.64 13.91
C PRO A 25 -43.43 -3.15 14.38
N VAL A 26 -43.84 -1.94 13.99
CA VAL A 26 -45.15 -1.38 14.36
C VAL A 26 -46.25 -2.16 13.65
N MET A 27 -46.05 -2.52 12.37
CA MET A 27 -46.99 -3.33 11.62
C MET A 27 -47.12 -4.74 12.20
N ILE A 28 -46.02 -5.36 12.60
CA ILE A 28 -46.02 -6.68 13.25
C ILE A 28 -46.82 -6.63 14.56
N LEU A 29 -46.51 -5.65 15.41
CA LEU A 29 -47.21 -5.51 16.70
C LEU A 29 -48.69 -5.22 16.54
N SER A 30 -49.10 -4.39 15.57
CA SER A 30 -50.48 -4.06 15.30
C SER A 30 -51.29 -5.26 14.80
N VAL A 31 -50.70 -6.06 13.88
CA VAL A 31 -51.33 -7.28 13.39
C VAL A 31 -51.48 -8.32 14.50
N LEU A 32 -50.43 -8.54 15.29
CA LEU A 32 -50.50 -9.47 16.43
C LEU A 32 -51.49 -9.00 17.50
N GLY A 33 -51.48 -7.71 17.82
CA GLY A 33 -52.41 -7.10 18.80
C GLY A 33 -53.88 -7.20 18.44
N LEU A 34 -54.18 -7.26 17.14
CA LEU A 34 -55.59 -7.38 16.66
C LEU A 34 -55.97 -8.85 16.41
N VAL A 35 -55.10 -9.60 15.77
CA VAL A 35 -55.40 -11.00 15.32
C VAL A 35 -55.41 -11.98 16.48
N ILE A 36 -54.49 -11.85 17.45
CA ILE A 36 -54.44 -12.77 18.59
C ILE A 36 -55.69 -12.70 19.48
N PRO A 37 -56.13 -11.52 19.94
CA PRO A 37 -57.37 -11.44 20.76
C PRO A 37 -58.61 -11.95 20.02
N LEU A 38 -58.71 -11.63 18.73
CA LEU A 38 -59.81 -12.05 17.88
C LEU A 38 -59.86 -13.57 17.69
N ALA A 39 -58.69 -14.19 17.51
CA ALA A 39 -58.56 -15.64 17.43
C ALA A 39 -58.88 -16.34 18.76
N LEU A 40 -58.42 -15.80 19.88
CA LEU A 40 -58.69 -16.33 21.21
C LEU A 40 -60.19 -16.20 21.54
N TRP A 41 -60.85 -15.08 21.22
CA TRP A 41 -62.28 -14.90 21.39
C TRP A 41 -63.07 -15.91 20.58
N PHE A 42 -62.72 -16.10 19.29
CA PHE A 42 -63.33 -17.05 18.39
C PHE A 42 -63.13 -18.50 18.87
N PHE A 43 -61.95 -18.88 19.35
CA PHE A 43 -61.69 -20.18 19.93
C PHE A 43 -62.48 -20.45 21.19
N TRP A 44 -62.59 -19.46 22.08
CA TRP A 44 -63.36 -19.58 23.31
C TRP A 44 -64.82 -19.81 23.04
N THR A 45 -65.43 -19.01 22.21
CA THR A 45 -66.87 -19.08 21.88
C THR A 45 -67.22 -20.42 21.14
N SER A 46 -66.38 -20.86 20.28
CA SER A 46 -66.59 -22.10 19.53
C SER A 46 -66.38 -23.38 20.35
N LEU A 47 -65.41 -23.40 21.30
CA LEU A 47 -65.14 -24.53 22.14
C LEU A 47 -66.18 -24.75 23.27
N ASN A 48 -66.86 -23.70 23.66
CA ASN A 48 -67.92 -23.81 24.67
C ASN A 48 -69.11 -24.69 24.25
N ARG A 49 -69.28 -24.95 22.96
CA ARG A 49 -70.37 -25.78 22.39
C ARG A 49 -70.04 -27.28 22.45
N VAL A 50 -68.79 -27.68 22.79
CA VAL A 50 -68.38 -29.08 22.77
C VAL A 50 -68.43 -29.65 24.19
N SER A 51 -69.15 -30.73 24.45
CA SER A 51 -69.35 -31.32 25.78
C SER A 51 -68.18 -32.22 26.23
N SER A 52 -67.46 -32.88 25.33
CA SER A 52 -66.39 -33.82 25.68
C SER A 52 -65.05 -33.12 25.86
N ARG A 53 -64.38 -33.35 26.96
CA ARG A 53 -63.04 -32.75 27.31
C ARG A 53 -61.96 -33.16 26.28
N ILE A 54 -61.95 -34.41 25.85
CA ILE A 54 -60.96 -34.94 24.88
C ILE A 54 -61.15 -34.26 23.54
N ARG A 55 -62.39 -34.17 23.06
CA ARG A 55 -62.70 -33.49 21.79
C ARG A 55 -62.37 -31.98 21.84
N LYS A 56 -62.58 -31.31 23.03
CA LYS A 56 -62.16 -29.92 23.21
C LYS A 56 -60.68 -29.75 23.06
N LEU A 57 -59.89 -30.62 23.70
CA LEU A 57 -58.40 -30.56 23.65
C LEU A 57 -57.89 -30.77 22.22
N LEU A 58 -58.43 -31.79 21.53
CA LEU A 58 -58.06 -32.14 20.17
C LEU A 58 -58.39 -31.01 19.18
N LEU A 59 -59.59 -30.44 19.28
CA LEU A 59 -59.97 -29.30 18.45
C LEU A 59 -59.19 -28.02 18.75
N PHE A 60 -58.84 -27.79 20.02
CA PHE A 60 -58.00 -26.65 20.41
C PHE A 60 -56.61 -26.80 19.84
N SER A 61 -55.96 -27.95 20.00
CA SER A 61 -54.62 -28.19 19.46
C SER A 61 -54.55 -28.08 17.92
N LEU A 62 -55.55 -28.62 17.25
CA LEU A 62 -55.62 -28.49 15.77
C LEU A 62 -55.77 -27.06 15.33
N ARG A 63 -56.64 -26.26 15.98
CA ARG A 63 -56.81 -24.84 15.69
C ARG A 63 -55.59 -23.99 16.01
N LEU A 64 -54.93 -24.27 17.15
CA LEU A 64 -53.71 -23.61 17.52
C LEU A 64 -52.61 -23.90 16.48
N GLY A 65 -52.51 -25.15 16.03
CA GLY A 65 -51.57 -25.53 14.96
C GLY A 65 -51.84 -24.81 13.64
N THR A 66 -53.11 -24.76 13.18
CA THR A 66 -53.47 -24.03 11.96
C THR A 66 -53.21 -22.51 12.10
N PHE A 67 -53.48 -21.94 13.26
CA PHE A 67 -53.23 -20.52 13.54
C PHE A 67 -51.72 -20.21 13.55
N ALA A 68 -50.91 -21.06 14.20
CA ALA A 68 -49.47 -20.93 14.20
C ALA A 68 -48.87 -21.03 12.78
N LEU A 69 -49.41 -21.96 11.95
CA LEU A 69 -48.98 -22.13 10.58
C LEU A 69 -49.36 -20.90 9.70
N LEU A 70 -50.54 -20.31 9.93
CA LEU A 70 -50.97 -19.08 9.27
C LEU A 70 -50.07 -17.90 9.64
N LEU A 71 -49.70 -17.76 10.91
CA LEU A 71 -48.75 -16.72 11.35
C LEU A 71 -47.36 -16.93 10.71
N LEU A 72 -46.92 -18.17 10.59
CA LEU A 72 -45.64 -18.49 9.98
C LEU A 72 -45.63 -18.15 8.47
N ILE A 73 -46.74 -18.38 7.78
CA ILE A 73 -46.90 -17.99 6.35
C ILE A 73 -47.01 -16.46 6.22
N LEU A 74 -47.72 -15.78 7.15
CA LEU A 74 -47.92 -14.34 7.10
C LEU A 74 -46.62 -13.57 7.33
N PHE A 75 -45.83 -13.99 8.30
CA PHE A 75 -44.59 -13.30 8.67
C PHE A 75 -43.35 -13.76 7.89
N LYS A 76 -43.44 -14.85 7.12
CA LYS A 76 -42.38 -15.38 6.25
C LYS A 76 -40.98 -15.23 6.88
N PRO A 77 -40.66 -15.92 7.98
CA PRO A 77 -39.33 -15.83 8.57
C PRO A 77 -38.28 -16.30 7.59
N GLU A 78 -37.38 -15.41 7.17
CA GLU A 78 -36.24 -15.72 6.33
C GLU A 78 -35.01 -15.92 7.21
N LEU A 79 -34.36 -17.08 7.08
CA LEU A 79 -33.11 -17.40 7.73
C LEU A 79 -31.96 -17.00 6.81
N GLU A 80 -31.30 -15.90 7.11
CA GLU A 80 -30.12 -15.43 6.37
C GLU A 80 -28.85 -15.95 7.04
N PHE A 81 -28.08 -16.70 6.28
CA PHE A 81 -26.76 -17.17 6.68
C PHE A 81 -25.69 -16.35 5.95
N ARG A 82 -24.89 -15.61 6.69
CA ARG A 82 -23.79 -14.80 6.14
C ARG A 82 -22.45 -15.41 6.50
N LYS A 83 -21.59 -15.56 5.50
CA LYS A 83 -20.17 -15.79 5.70
C LYS A 83 -19.47 -14.45 5.62
N SER A 84 -19.28 -13.80 6.76
CA SER A 84 -18.46 -12.60 6.86
C SER A 84 -17.00 -13.02 7.01
N GLN A 85 -16.18 -12.74 6.02
CA GLN A 85 -14.73 -12.83 6.14
C GLN A 85 -14.21 -11.42 6.42
N SER A 86 -13.61 -11.24 7.58
CA SER A 86 -12.83 -10.03 7.84
C SER A 86 -11.58 -10.09 6.97
N LEU A 87 -11.61 -9.42 5.85
CA LEU A 87 -10.40 -9.18 5.08
C LEU A 87 -9.53 -8.23 5.91
N LYS A 88 -8.35 -8.68 6.31
CA LYS A 88 -7.39 -7.79 6.94
C LYS A 88 -7.01 -6.72 5.94
N ASN A 89 -7.02 -5.48 6.39
CA ASN A 89 -6.46 -4.37 5.63
C ASN A 89 -4.96 -4.62 5.40
N SER A 90 -4.41 -4.04 4.33
CA SER A 90 -3.01 -4.24 3.97
C SER A 90 -2.15 -3.03 4.31
N ILE A 91 -0.89 -3.29 4.60
CA ILE A 91 0.18 -2.31 4.70
C ILE A 91 1.27 -2.75 3.71
N ALA A 92 1.75 -1.84 2.87
CA ALA A 92 2.83 -2.11 1.94
C ALA A 92 4.16 -1.60 2.50
N VAL A 93 5.20 -2.42 2.41
CA VAL A 93 6.57 -2.06 2.75
C VAL A 93 7.38 -2.10 1.46
N LEU A 94 7.73 -0.93 0.95
CA LEU A 94 8.49 -0.73 -0.27
C LEU A 94 9.97 -0.54 0.06
N ILE A 95 10.84 -1.31 -0.53
CA ILE A 95 12.29 -1.26 -0.34
C ILE A 95 12.94 -1.05 -1.69
N ASP A 96 13.66 0.04 -1.82
CA ASP A 96 14.38 0.41 -3.03
C ASP A 96 15.43 -0.64 -3.40
N ASN A 97 15.50 -1.00 -4.68
CA ASN A 97 16.41 -2.00 -5.24
C ASN A 97 17.46 -1.39 -6.18
N SER A 98 17.61 -0.08 -6.17
CA SER A 98 18.60 0.62 -7.01
C SER A 98 20.02 0.44 -6.49
N LYS A 99 20.99 0.51 -7.39
CA LYS A 99 22.43 0.40 -7.07
C LYS A 99 22.89 1.49 -6.10
N SER A 100 22.21 2.63 -6.03
CA SER A 100 22.53 3.72 -5.11
C SER A 100 22.50 3.29 -3.63
N LEU A 101 21.70 2.27 -3.29
CA LEU A 101 21.67 1.70 -1.93
C LEU A 101 22.93 0.93 -1.55
N SER A 102 23.77 0.54 -2.52
CA SER A 102 25.06 -0.08 -2.25
C SER A 102 26.13 0.92 -1.81
N ILE A 103 25.85 2.23 -1.95
CA ILE A 103 26.76 3.30 -1.56
C ILE A 103 26.86 3.34 -0.03
N LYS A 104 28.10 3.47 0.46
CA LYS A 104 28.38 3.64 1.88
C LYS A 104 28.05 5.07 2.32
N THR A 105 27.45 5.19 3.47
CA THR A 105 27.16 6.48 4.12
C THR A 105 27.77 6.48 5.53
N LYS A 106 28.14 7.65 6.03
CA LYS A 106 28.61 7.82 7.40
C LYS A 106 27.44 8.20 8.29
N ILE A 107 27.16 7.38 9.29
CA ILE A 107 26.20 7.70 10.34
C ILE A 107 26.91 7.53 11.67
N VAL A 108 27.01 8.61 12.44
CA VAL A 108 27.60 8.63 13.80
C VAL A 108 29.01 7.97 13.87
N GLY A 109 29.82 8.19 12.84
CA GLY A 109 31.23 7.74 12.84
C GLY A 109 31.50 6.41 12.11
N ASP A 110 30.49 5.58 11.88
CA ASP A 110 30.65 4.30 11.17
C ASP A 110 30.26 4.41 9.71
N GLU A 111 31.03 3.77 8.83
CA GLU A 111 30.70 3.62 7.42
C GLU A 111 29.82 2.36 7.22
N THR A 112 28.56 2.59 6.89
CA THR A 112 27.59 1.51 6.65
C THR A 112 26.95 1.71 5.28
N SER A 113 26.66 0.63 4.54
CA SER A 113 25.91 0.77 3.30
C SER A 113 24.46 1.17 3.58
N ARG A 114 23.84 1.92 2.66
CA ARG A 114 22.44 2.34 2.81
C ARG A 114 21.50 1.13 2.94
N ILE A 115 21.80 0.04 2.24
CA ILE A 115 21.01 -1.20 2.34
C ILE A 115 21.14 -1.85 3.73
N ASP A 116 22.34 -1.80 4.35
CA ASP A 116 22.52 -2.37 5.68
C ASP A 116 21.77 -1.54 6.74
N LEU A 117 21.65 -0.23 6.53
CA LEU A 117 20.79 0.62 7.38
C LEU A 117 19.32 0.19 7.32
N ILE A 118 18.80 -0.06 6.10
CA ILE A 118 17.43 -0.55 5.94
C ILE A 118 17.25 -1.90 6.62
N LYS A 119 18.19 -2.85 6.39
CA LYS A 119 18.15 -4.17 7.03
C LYS A 119 18.16 -4.07 8.54
N ASN A 120 19.09 -3.32 9.11
CA ASN A 120 19.22 -3.13 10.55
C ASN A 120 17.95 -2.49 11.14
N THR A 121 17.36 -1.51 10.44
CA THR A 121 16.11 -0.86 10.85
C THR A 121 14.95 -1.84 10.88
N LEU A 122 14.81 -2.66 9.83
CA LEU A 122 13.75 -3.66 9.74
C LEU A 122 13.93 -4.79 10.77
N GLU A 123 15.18 -5.21 11.03
CA GLU A 123 15.50 -6.22 12.05
C GLU A 123 15.25 -5.70 13.47
N ALA A 124 15.68 -4.49 13.79
CA ALA A 124 15.41 -3.86 15.08
C ALA A 124 13.92 -3.71 15.38
N ASN A 125 13.10 -3.50 14.33
CA ASN A 125 11.66 -3.33 14.43
C ASN A 125 10.87 -4.62 14.08
N ALA A 126 11.53 -5.76 13.94
CA ALA A 126 10.86 -7.03 13.60
C ALA A 126 9.71 -7.39 14.54
N PRO A 127 9.83 -7.27 15.89
CA PRO A 127 8.72 -7.56 16.80
C PRO A 127 7.49 -6.66 16.58
N TYR A 128 7.72 -5.39 16.20
CA TYR A 128 6.65 -4.46 15.86
C TYR A 128 5.95 -4.85 14.57
N LEU A 129 6.71 -5.20 13.52
CA LEU A 129 6.19 -5.67 12.24
C LEU A 129 5.40 -6.98 12.39
N GLU A 130 5.86 -7.91 13.24
CA GLU A 130 5.12 -9.13 13.57
C GLU A 130 3.78 -8.82 14.26
N ASN A 131 3.75 -7.86 15.18
CA ASN A 131 2.51 -7.44 15.82
C ASN A 131 1.55 -6.76 14.83
N LEU A 132 2.06 -5.94 13.91
CA LEU A 132 1.27 -5.40 12.80
C LEU A 132 0.69 -6.53 11.92
N GLY A 133 1.44 -7.58 11.67
CA GLY A 133 1.00 -8.76 10.91
C GLY A 133 -0.16 -9.52 11.55
N LYS A 134 -0.42 -9.35 12.85
CA LYS A 134 -1.61 -9.92 13.52
C LYS A 134 -2.90 -9.22 13.09
N VAL A 135 -2.82 -7.89 12.84
CA VAL A 135 -3.96 -7.02 12.53
C VAL A 135 -4.07 -6.76 11.03
N PHE A 136 -2.95 -6.58 10.34
CA PHE A 136 -2.85 -6.23 8.94
C PHE A 136 -2.17 -7.33 8.12
N ASN A 137 -2.39 -7.34 6.81
CA ASN A 137 -1.54 -8.04 5.88
C ASN A 137 -0.34 -7.14 5.56
N VAL A 138 0.86 -7.52 5.97
CA VAL A 138 2.08 -6.78 5.67
C VAL A 138 2.70 -7.36 4.42
N ASP A 139 2.61 -6.62 3.31
CA ASP A 139 3.12 -6.99 2.01
C ASP A 139 4.45 -6.28 1.74
N TYR A 140 5.49 -7.05 1.41
CA TYR A 140 6.81 -6.52 1.13
C TYR A 140 7.06 -6.48 -0.38
N TYR A 141 7.69 -5.40 -0.84
CA TYR A 141 8.02 -5.17 -2.24
C TYR A 141 9.45 -4.66 -2.39
N PHE A 142 10.16 -5.17 -3.37
CA PHE A 142 11.34 -4.51 -3.91
C PHE A 142 10.90 -3.67 -5.11
N PHE A 143 11.40 -2.45 -5.19
CA PHE A 143 11.06 -1.54 -6.27
C PHE A 143 12.30 -0.84 -6.85
N SER A 144 12.17 -0.43 -8.11
CA SER A 144 13.15 0.37 -8.85
C SER A 144 12.45 0.99 -10.07
N ASP A 145 12.70 0.46 -11.26
CA ASP A 145 11.98 0.62 -12.51
C ASP A 145 10.79 -0.35 -12.67
N GLU A 146 10.55 -1.17 -11.68
CA GLU A 146 9.45 -2.13 -11.56
C GLU A 146 9.18 -2.42 -10.09
N ILE A 147 8.00 -2.95 -9.76
CA ILE A 147 7.65 -3.37 -8.41
C ILE A 147 7.46 -4.88 -8.32
N ASN A 148 8.17 -5.53 -7.41
CA ASN A 148 8.15 -6.97 -7.24
C ASN A 148 7.75 -7.35 -5.81
N LYS A 149 6.67 -8.09 -5.66
CA LYS A 149 6.25 -8.61 -4.35
C LYS A 149 7.20 -9.70 -3.87
N VAL A 150 7.65 -9.58 -2.63
CA VAL A 150 8.62 -10.49 -2.01
C VAL A 150 8.13 -10.98 -0.65
N GLY A 151 8.68 -12.09 -0.17
CA GLY A 151 8.41 -12.56 1.19
C GLY A 151 9.19 -11.75 2.24
N ALA A 152 8.68 -11.69 3.47
CA ALA A 152 9.33 -11.00 4.59
C ALA A 152 10.79 -11.45 4.83
N GLY A 153 11.13 -12.70 4.54
CA GLY A 153 12.48 -13.23 4.65
C GLY A 153 13.45 -12.80 3.55
N ALA A 154 12.95 -12.29 2.42
CA ALA A 154 13.82 -11.93 1.27
C ALA A 154 14.76 -10.76 1.61
N VAL A 155 14.32 -9.84 2.47
CA VAL A 155 15.14 -8.70 2.90
C VAL A 155 16.33 -9.16 3.74
N LYS A 156 16.17 -10.20 4.55
CA LYS A 156 17.22 -10.76 5.41
C LYS A 156 18.20 -11.63 4.63
N ASN A 157 17.71 -12.41 3.68
CA ASN A 157 18.44 -13.51 3.04
C ASN A 157 19.10 -13.09 1.72
N GLY A 158 20.00 -12.09 1.75
CA GLY A 158 20.87 -11.82 0.61
C GLY A 158 20.31 -10.86 -0.43
N TYR A 159 19.37 -10.00 -0.06
CA TYR A 159 18.97 -8.89 -0.90
C TYR A 159 20.18 -8.06 -1.33
N ARG A 160 20.38 -7.91 -2.63
CA ARG A 160 21.47 -7.11 -3.24
C ARG A 160 20.88 -6.15 -4.26
N PRO A 161 20.98 -4.85 -4.03
CA PRO A 161 20.56 -3.84 -5.00
C PRO A 161 21.34 -3.99 -6.31
N HIS A 162 20.64 -4.05 -7.44
CA HIS A 162 21.28 -4.30 -8.74
C HIS A 162 20.69 -3.46 -9.88
N ARG A 163 19.56 -2.80 -9.67
CA ARG A 163 18.88 -2.02 -10.68
C ARG A 163 19.54 -0.66 -10.92
N PRO A 164 19.55 -0.13 -12.17
CA PRO A 164 20.30 1.07 -12.52
C PRO A 164 19.68 2.35 -11.94
N TYR A 165 18.37 2.45 -11.88
CA TYR A 165 17.65 3.65 -11.46
C TYR A 165 16.32 3.32 -10.77
N THR A 166 15.70 4.36 -10.20
CA THR A 166 14.39 4.31 -9.53
C THR A 166 13.41 5.21 -10.27
N ASP A 167 12.18 4.74 -10.47
CA ASP A 167 11.03 5.49 -11.01
C ASP A 167 9.86 5.39 -10.04
N LEU A 168 9.71 6.39 -9.19
CA LEU A 168 8.66 6.42 -8.18
C LEU A 168 7.26 6.58 -8.79
N THR A 169 7.14 7.27 -9.91
CA THR A 169 5.84 7.47 -10.58
C THR A 169 5.27 6.15 -11.06
N LEU A 170 6.08 5.33 -11.72
CA LEU A 170 5.68 4.00 -12.17
C LEU A 170 5.38 3.08 -10.99
N VAL A 171 6.21 3.09 -9.96
CA VAL A 171 6.04 2.26 -8.76
C VAL A 171 4.72 2.54 -8.05
N PHE A 172 4.33 3.81 -7.88
CA PHE A 172 3.06 4.14 -7.24
C PHE A 172 1.85 3.87 -8.14
N ASP A 173 1.97 3.98 -9.46
CA ASP A 173 0.90 3.59 -10.38
C ASP A 173 0.64 2.08 -10.33
N GLU A 174 1.69 1.26 -10.40
CA GLU A 174 1.58 -0.20 -10.27
C GLU A 174 1.06 -0.63 -8.89
N LEU A 175 1.53 0.03 -7.81
CA LEU A 175 1.06 -0.24 -6.47
C LEU A 175 -0.45 0.07 -6.35
N ALA A 176 -0.90 1.22 -6.87
CA ALA A 176 -2.31 1.59 -6.88
C ALA A 176 -3.16 0.57 -7.64
N ALA A 177 -2.66 0.06 -8.78
CA ALA A 177 -3.33 -0.98 -9.55
C ALA A 177 -3.43 -2.31 -8.77
N GLN A 178 -2.38 -2.74 -8.05
CA GLN A 178 -2.38 -3.97 -7.25
C GLN A 178 -3.36 -3.92 -6.06
N TYR A 179 -3.60 -2.73 -5.51
CA TYR A 179 -4.52 -2.52 -4.39
C TYR A 179 -5.89 -2.00 -4.82
N GLN A 180 -6.18 -1.95 -6.12
CA GLN A 180 -7.51 -1.59 -6.59
C GLN A 180 -8.57 -2.54 -6.01
N GLY A 181 -9.57 -1.98 -5.32
CA GLY A 181 -10.62 -2.76 -4.64
C GLY A 181 -10.19 -3.44 -3.34
N LYS A 182 -8.96 -3.20 -2.85
CA LYS A 182 -8.46 -3.67 -1.56
C LYS A 182 -8.22 -2.48 -0.63
N SER A 183 -8.30 -2.69 0.68
CA SER A 183 -8.02 -1.64 1.65
C SER A 183 -6.53 -1.59 1.98
N LEU A 184 -5.81 -0.61 1.42
CA LEU A 184 -4.44 -0.26 1.79
C LEU A 184 -4.50 0.83 2.85
N GLN A 185 -3.90 0.60 4.03
CA GLN A 185 -3.94 1.53 5.16
C GLN A 185 -2.74 2.45 5.23
N GLY A 186 -1.62 2.05 4.64
CA GLY A 186 -0.42 2.85 4.60
C GLY A 186 0.70 2.17 3.84
N VAL A 187 1.69 2.97 3.47
CA VAL A 187 2.90 2.55 2.77
C VAL A 187 4.12 3.02 3.55
N PHE A 188 5.05 2.12 3.83
CA PHE A 188 6.38 2.45 4.31
C PHE A 188 7.35 2.35 3.14
N LEU A 189 7.96 3.47 2.79
CA LEU A 189 8.90 3.61 1.68
C LEU A 189 10.32 3.75 2.22
N PHE A 190 11.20 2.82 1.91
CA PHE A 190 12.62 2.88 2.24
C PHE A 190 13.40 3.14 0.96
N SER A 191 13.96 4.35 0.82
CA SER A 191 14.75 4.78 -0.35
C SER A 191 15.77 5.82 0.07
N ASP A 192 16.76 6.04 -0.75
CA ASP A 192 17.68 7.18 -0.60
C ASP A 192 17.15 8.47 -1.27
N GLY A 193 16.00 8.37 -1.95
CA GLY A 193 15.35 9.49 -2.62
C GLY A 193 15.96 9.85 -3.96
N ALA A 194 16.87 9.04 -4.50
CA ALA A 194 17.46 9.26 -5.82
C ALA A 194 16.51 8.75 -6.92
N ASP A 195 15.56 9.59 -7.32
CA ASP A 195 14.73 9.36 -8.50
C ASP A 195 15.35 10.12 -9.68
N LEU A 196 15.87 9.38 -10.66
CA LEU A 196 16.52 9.95 -11.84
C LEU A 196 15.52 10.36 -12.93
N THR A 197 14.24 10.06 -12.76
CA THR A 197 13.17 10.49 -13.69
C THR A 197 12.68 11.90 -13.39
N GLU A 198 13.01 12.44 -12.20
CA GLU A 198 12.62 13.76 -11.73
C GLU A 198 13.79 14.77 -11.83
N GLU A 199 13.68 15.75 -12.72
CA GLU A 199 14.78 16.69 -13.02
C GLU A 199 15.06 17.70 -11.89
N SER A 200 14.08 18.01 -11.04
CA SER A 200 14.17 19.17 -10.13
C SER A 200 14.36 18.82 -8.66
N GLY A 201 14.27 17.54 -8.26
CA GLY A 201 14.23 17.13 -6.85
C GLY A 201 12.95 17.56 -6.13
N GLU A 202 11.97 18.11 -6.86
CA GLU A 202 10.62 18.38 -6.38
C GLU A 202 9.68 17.25 -6.81
N ILE A 203 8.61 17.06 -6.06
CA ILE A 203 7.58 16.08 -6.43
C ILE A 203 6.88 16.55 -7.70
N SER A 204 6.99 15.79 -8.79
CA SER A 204 6.31 16.11 -10.05
C SER A 204 4.80 16.04 -9.91
N LEU A 205 4.07 16.70 -10.81
CA LEU A 205 2.62 16.64 -10.85
C LEU A 205 2.13 15.19 -11.07
N ASN A 206 2.84 14.43 -11.89
CA ASN A 206 2.52 13.03 -12.17
C ASN A 206 2.63 12.17 -10.90
N LEU A 207 3.74 12.29 -10.17
CA LEU A 207 3.93 11.56 -8.92
C LEU A 207 2.88 11.97 -7.87
N ALA A 208 2.58 13.26 -7.77
CA ALA A 208 1.54 13.77 -6.87
C ALA A 208 0.14 13.19 -7.21
N GLU A 209 -0.19 13.03 -8.49
CA GLU A 209 -1.43 12.40 -8.92
C GLU A 209 -1.48 10.92 -8.56
N GLN A 210 -0.38 10.17 -8.75
CA GLN A 210 -0.31 8.75 -8.36
C GLN A 210 -0.44 8.56 -6.85
N LEU A 211 0.23 9.38 -6.05
CA LEU A 211 0.09 9.38 -4.59
C LEU A 211 -1.36 9.67 -4.15
N LYS A 212 -2.02 10.62 -4.82
CA LYS A 212 -3.43 10.92 -4.55
C LYS A 212 -4.36 9.77 -4.97
N LYS A 213 -4.09 9.14 -6.11
CA LYS A 213 -4.83 7.96 -6.61
C LYS A 213 -4.69 6.76 -5.67
N LEU A 214 -3.53 6.57 -5.05
CA LEU A 214 -3.29 5.53 -4.06
C LEU A 214 -4.23 5.66 -2.84
N GLY A 215 -4.56 6.89 -2.43
CA GLY A 215 -5.53 7.16 -1.36
C GLY A 215 -5.08 6.72 0.04
N SER A 216 -3.80 6.40 0.22
CA SER A 216 -3.22 5.92 1.48
C SER A 216 -2.00 6.75 1.87
N PRO A 217 -1.74 6.99 3.17
CA PRO A 217 -0.57 7.72 3.62
C PRO A 217 0.72 6.97 3.25
N VAL A 218 1.72 7.71 2.78
CA VAL A 218 3.06 7.20 2.50
C VAL A 218 4.04 7.79 3.51
N HIS A 219 4.71 6.92 4.24
CA HIS A 219 5.75 7.24 5.22
C HIS A 219 7.10 6.91 4.62
N ALA A 220 7.82 7.94 4.15
CA ALA A 220 9.16 7.76 3.58
C ALA A 220 10.20 7.74 4.71
N MET A 221 11.10 6.76 4.62
CA MET A 221 12.27 6.60 5.50
C MET A 221 13.52 6.71 4.65
N GLN A 222 14.29 7.76 4.88
CA GLN A 222 15.50 8.03 4.14
C GLN A 222 16.61 7.05 4.52
N ALA A 223 17.13 6.33 3.53
CA ALA A 223 18.29 5.45 3.66
C ALA A 223 19.56 6.22 3.31
N GLY A 224 20.19 6.84 4.30
CA GLY A 224 21.41 7.63 4.13
C GLY A 224 21.48 8.85 5.01
N SER A 225 22.60 9.56 4.96
CA SER A 225 22.78 10.84 5.65
C SER A 225 22.51 12.01 4.72
N ASN A 226 22.09 13.15 5.29
CA ASN A 226 21.98 14.42 4.56
C ASN A 226 23.36 15.06 4.28
N GLU A 227 24.45 14.48 4.80
CA GLU A 227 25.80 14.90 4.42
C GLU A 227 26.01 14.54 2.95
N GLY A 228 26.11 15.55 2.11
CA GLY A 228 26.27 15.43 0.67
C GLY A 228 27.50 14.56 0.35
N PHE A 229 27.34 13.65 -0.60
CA PHE A 229 28.48 12.94 -1.15
C PHE A 229 29.45 13.92 -1.76
N LYS A 230 30.74 13.67 -1.53
CA LYS A 230 31.80 14.36 -2.28
C LYS A 230 31.77 13.82 -3.69
N ASP A 231 31.20 14.58 -4.58
CA ASP A 231 31.04 14.22 -6.00
C ASP A 231 31.52 15.35 -6.88
N LEU A 232 32.11 14.96 -8.00
CA LEU A 232 32.51 15.85 -9.08
C LEU A 232 32.23 15.17 -10.41
N ALA A 233 31.36 15.74 -11.22
CA ALA A 233 30.99 15.18 -12.50
C ALA A 233 31.01 16.25 -13.60
N ILE A 234 31.30 15.82 -14.81
CA ILE A 234 31.08 16.59 -16.02
C ILE A 234 29.67 16.19 -16.52
N GLU A 235 28.70 17.10 -16.39
CA GLU A 235 27.31 16.84 -16.80
C GLU A 235 27.10 17.03 -18.31
N ALA A 236 27.75 18.05 -18.86
CA ALA A 236 27.63 18.34 -20.30
C ALA A 236 28.94 18.83 -20.89
N VAL A 237 29.14 18.48 -22.13
CA VAL A 237 30.25 18.95 -22.94
C VAL A 237 29.68 19.51 -24.25
N SER A 238 30.02 20.75 -24.59
CA SER A 238 29.65 21.40 -25.86
C SER A 238 30.91 21.86 -26.56
N ALA A 239 31.05 21.51 -27.83
CA ALA A 239 32.13 21.94 -28.71
C ALA A 239 31.60 22.13 -30.12
N SER A 240 32.35 22.86 -30.97
CA SER A 240 31.99 22.95 -32.37
C SER A 240 32.20 21.61 -33.09
N ASP A 241 31.27 21.22 -33.95
CA ASP A 241 31.34 19.99 -34.76
C ASP A 241 32.47 19.99 -35.79
N PHE A 242 33.04 21.16 -36.05
CA PHE A 242 34.13 21.36 -37.01
C PHE A 242 35.14 22.39 -36.51
N GLY A 243 36.38 22.25 -36.94
CA GLY A 243 37.44 23.18 -36.63
C GLY A 243 38.30 23.48 -37.85
N PHE A 244 39.01 24.60 -37.83
CA PHE A 244 39.96 24.95 -38.86
C PHE A 244 41.39 24.74 -38.40
N VAL A 245 42.23 24.33 -39.30
CA VAL A 245 43.66 24.14 -38.98
C VAL A 245 44.25 25.47 -38.49
N GLN A 246 45.00 25.41 -37.39
CA GLN A 246 45.61 26.56 -36.69
C GLN A 246 44.62 27.54 -36.04
N GLN A 247 43.38 27.17 -35.87
CA GLN A 247 42.44 27.94 -35.06
C GLN A 247 42.07 27.16 -33.76
N PRO A 248 42.04 27.84 -32.62
CA PRO A 248 41.65 27.19 -31.38
C PRO A 248 40.17 26.84 -31.42
N ILE A 249 39.81 25.67 -30.86
CA ILE A 249 38.43 25.24 -30.67
C ILE A 249 38.08 25.45 -29.20
N ARG A 250 36.96 26.15 -28.97
CA ARG A 250 36.44 26.34 -27.63
C ARG A 250 35.55 25.16 -27.24
N ILE A 251 35.85 24.60 -26.09
CA ILE A 251 35.09 23.49 -25.47
C ILE A 251 34.48 24.02 -24.18
N SER A 252 33.16 24.07 -24.08
CA SER A 252 32.43 24.45 -22.88
C SER A 252 31.99 23.21 -22.13
N LEU A 253 32.21 23.20 -20.84
CA LEU A 253 31.91 22.07 -19.95
C LEU A 253 31.03 22.56 -18.81
N THR A 254 29.94 21.87 -18.52
CA THR A 254 29.19 22.06 -17.31
C THR A 254 29.66 21.06 -16.28
N VAL A 255 30.21 21.55 -15.17
CA VAL A 255 30.74 20.76 -14.08
C VAL A 255 29.81 20.84 -12.89
N PHE A 256 29.42 19.68 -12.37
CA PHE A 256 28.67 19.54 -11.12
C PHE A 256 29.64 19.20 -9.98
N SER A 257 29.47 19.85 -8.84
CA SER A 257 30.22 19.52 -7.63
C SER A 257 29.29 19.47 -6.40
N SER A 258 29.53 18.49 -5.51
CA SER A 258 28.79 18.35 -4.27
C SER A 258 29.75 18.02 -3.12
N SER A 259 29.61 18.76 -2.02
CA SER A 259 30.30 18.51 -0.72
C SER A 259 31.83 18.35 -0.78
N LEU A 260 32.47 18.95 -1.79
CA LEU A 260 33.93 18.92 -1.95
C LEU A 260 34.63 19.98 -1.13
N GLY A 261 33.90 21.00 -0.65
CA GLY A 261 34.47 22.21 -0.09
C GLY A 261 35.24 23.01 -1.13
N ASN A 262 35.94 24.06 -0.68
CA ASN A 262 36.78 24.88 -1.59
C ASN A 262 38.04 24.11 -1.98
N ARG A 263 38.15 23.74 -3.27
CA ARG A 263 39.30 22.98 -3.78
C ARG A 263 39.66 23.38 -5.19
N ASN A 264 40.97 23.30 -5.48
CA ASN A 264 41.52 23.43 -6.82
C ASN A 264 41.69 22.02 -7.44
N ILE A 265 41.05 21.76 -8.55
CA ILE A 265 41.06 20.46 -9.22
C ILE A 265 41.57 20.63 -10.64
N PRO A 266 42.54 19.80 -11.11
CA PRO A 266 42.98 19.85 -12.50
C PRO A 266 41.94 19.23 -13.44
N LEU A 267 41.46 20.00 -14.40
CA LEU A 267 40.68 19.54 -15.54
C LEU A 267 41.61 19.34 -16.72
N VAL A 268 41.58 18.12 -17.29
CA VAL A 268 42.55 17.75 -18.34
C VAL A 268 41.80 17.23 -19.57
N LEU A 269 42.13 17.80 -20.71
CA LEU A 269 41.71 17.25 -22.01
C LEU A 269 42.82 16.37 -22.56
N LYS A 270 42.49 15.16 -22.94
CA LYS A 270 43.44 14.16 -23.46
C LYS A 270 42.99 13.60 -24.81
N GLU A 271 43.96 13.31 -25.64
CA GLU A 271 43.80 12.51 -26.84
C GLU A 271 44.62 11.20 -26.66
N GLY A 272 43.95 10.11 -26.36
CA GLY A 272 44.64 8.89 -25.87
C GLY A 272 45.43 9.20 -24.60
N ASP A 273 46.73 8.97 -24.59
CA ASP A 273 47.61 9.23 -23.43
C ASP A 273 48.21 10.64 -23.45
N ARG A 274 48.04 11.41 -24.53
CA ARG A 274 48.62 12.75 -24.69
C ARG A 274 47.67 13.81 -24.08
N ILE A 275 48.20 14.60 -23.13
CA ILE A 275 47.53 15.75 -22.59
C ILE A 275 47.58 16.89 -23.62
N LEU A 276 46.41 17.36 -24.05
CA LEU A 276 46.28 18.53 -24.97
C LEU A 276 46.18 19.82 -24.18
N VAL A 277 45.32 19.89 -23.19
CA VAL A 277 45.08 21.05 -22.34
C VAL A 277 44.95 20.64 -20.90
N SER A 278 45.47 21.44 -20.00
CA SER A 278 45.26 21.29 -18.55
C SER A 278 44.93 22.65 -17.96
N LYS A 279 43.81 22.72 -17.23
CA LYS A 279 43.32 23.93 -16.57
C LYS A 279 42.96 23.62 -15.14
N ILE A 280 43.41 24.43 -14.18
CA ILE A 280 42.98 24.29 -12.78
C ILE A 280 41.63 24.99 -12.61
N ILE A 281 40.63 24.27 -12.15
CA ILE A 281 39.31 24.76 -11.84
C ILE A 281 39.17 24.94 -10.32
N GLU A 282 38.62 26.08 -9.89
CA GLU A 282 38.30 26.35 -8.50
C GLU A 282 36.87 25.88 -8.21
N VAL A 283 36.74 24.81 -7.39
CA VAL A 283 35.46 24.31 -6.91
C VAL A 283 35.14 25.06 -5.61
N ARG A 284 33.94 25.65 -5.54
CA ARG A 284 33.45 26.37 -4.35
C ARG A 284 32.28 25.59 -3.72
N GLU A 285 32.21 25.65 -2.39
CA GLU A 285 31.19 24.92 -1.63
C GLU A 285 29.76 25.43 -1.88
N ASP A 286 29.63 26.71 -2.21
CA ASP A 286 28.36 27.39 -2.46
C ASP A 286 27.83 27.18 -3.88
N THR A 287 28.67 26.70 -4.80
CA THR A 287 28.35 26.59 -6.22
C THR A 287 28.30 25.14 -6.65
N LYS A 288 27.08 24.61 -6.85
CA LYS A 288 26.89 23.23 -7.27
C LYS A 288 27.14 22.98 -8.75
N ARG A 289 26.89 23.97 -9.60
CA ARG A 289 27.07 23.89 -11.07
C ARG A 289 27.81 25.13 -11.55
N PHE A 290 28.80 24.93 -12.37
CA PHE A 290 29.55 26.03 -12.99
C PHE A 290 30.10 25.63 -14.36
N GLU A 291 30.24 26.62 -15.23
CA GLU A 291 30.76 26.41 -16.58
C GLU A 291 32.27 26.66 -16.63
N VAL A 292 32.94 25.81 -17.36
CA VAL A 292 34.38 25.91 -17.62
C VAL A 292 34.63 25.86 -19.11
N GLU A 293 35.40 26.81 -19.58
CA GLU A 293 35.85 26.84 -21.00
C GLU A 293 37.30 26.38 -21.08
N LEU A 294 37.59 25.50 -22.09
CA LEU A 294 38.92 25.11 -22.54
C LEU A 294 39.12 25.60 -23.95
N GLU A 295 40.30 26.13 -24.24
CA GLU A 295 40.75 26.53 -25.59
C GLU A 295 42.00 25.78 -25.99
#